data_324d0a3de313d85454bd6ea4ab6b43bd
#
_entry.id   324d0a3de313d85454bd6ea4ab6b43bd
#
_cell.length_a   1.000
_cell.length_b   1.000
_cell.length_c   1.000
_cell.angle_alpha   90.00
_cell.angle_beta   90.00
_cell.angle_gamma   90.00
#
_symmetry.space_group_name_H-M   'P 1'
#
loop_
_entity.id
_entity.type
_entity.pdbx_description
1 polymer ?
#
loop_
_entity_poly.entity_id
_entity_poly.type
_entity_poly.pdbx_seq_one_letter_code
_entity_poly.pdbx_strand_id
1 'polypeptide(L)'
;NLIKESLMSKHAAINRFGRSANPAFTRNFGTSYGDIPISERMTLDGAVNKTGILLSLCFGGAFIGWNIPQLMLPAMLIGFVLAMVTIFRSPAKAGSTAPLYALSQGIFLGGISLVFESQYPGIAIQALALTFGILTSLLFCYKSGLILPTQNFRLMLVSAIGGIFLLYLVNFIMSFFGSTLSFITSNSPMSIGISFIIVGVAALSLVLDFDFIEEGAEKGLPKYMEWYGAFSLMATLIWLYLEILRLLAKIRSR
;
A
#
# COMPACT_ATOMS: atom_id res chain seq x y z
N ASN A 1 -4.53 42.62 -7.25
CA ASN A 1 -5.10 41.52 -8.05
C ASN A 1 -4.02 40.60 -8.64
N LEU A 2 -2.92 41.11 -9.17
CA LEU A 2 -1.83 40.32 -9.79
C LEU A 2 -1.09 39.39 -8.82
N ILE A 3 -0.96 39.75 -7.55
CA ILE A 3 -0.32 38.93 -6.50
C ILE A 3 -1.22 37.73 -6.15
N LYS A 4 -2.55 37.92 -6.16
CA LYS A 4 -3.54 36.86 -5.89
C LYS A 4 -3.61 35.84 -7.04
N GLU A 5 -3.48 36.29 -8.29
CA GLU A 5 -3.43 35.41 -9.47
C GLU A 5 -2.10 34.63 -9.54
N SER A 6 -0.97 35.25 -9.19
CA SER A 6 0.33 34.58 -9.12
C SER A 6 0.39 33.50 -8.03
N LEU A 7 -0.25 33.74 -6.87
CA LEU A 7 -0.37 32.74 -5.82
C LEU A 7 -1.31 31.58 -6.20
N MET A 8 -2.41 31.87 -6.90
CA MET A 8 -3.33 30.85 -7.42
C MET A 8 -2.70 29.97 -8.49
N SER A 9 -1.85 30.52 -9.38
CA SER A 9 -1.19 29.73 -10.43
C SER A 9 -0.07 28.81 -9.89
N LYS A 10 0.65 29.24 -8.85
CA LYS A 10 1.68 28.40 -8.20
C LYS A 10 1.10 27.17 -7.47
N HIS A 11 -0.17 27.19 -7.12
CA HIS A 11 -0.84 26.10 -6.41
C HIS A 11 -1.66 25.17 -7.33
N ALA A 12 -1.74 25.44 -8.64
CA ALA A 12 -2.51 24.62 -9.57
C ALA A 12 -1.96 23.20 -9.71
N ALA A 13 -0.64 23.02 -9.67
CA ALA A 13 0.00 21.69 -9.64
C ALA A 13 -0.28 20.98 -8.31
N ILE A 14 -0.19 21.71 -7.19
CA ILE A 14 -0.47 21.20 -5.85
C ILE A 14 -1.94 20.76 -5.72
N ASN A 15 -2.87 21.51 -6.29
CA ASN A 15 -4.28 21.13 -6.32
C ASN A 15 -4.58 19.90 -7.20
N ARG A 16 -3.76 19.63 -8.23
CA ARG A 16 -3.89 18.42 -9.05
C ARG A 16 -3.27 17.17 -8.43
N PHE A 17 -2.14 17.30 -7.73
CA PHE A 17 -1.41 16.16 -7.16
C PHE A 17 -1.63 16.00 -5.64
N GLY A 18 -2.12 17.05 -4.95
CA GLY A 18 -2.23 17.08 -3.50
C GLY A 18 -3.46 16.39 -2.90
N ARG A 19 -4.36 15.85 -3.74
CA ARG A 19 -5.63 15.29 -3.25
C ARG A 19 -5.66 13.78 -3.08
N SER A 20 -4.72 13.04 -3.63
CA SER A 20 -4.54 11.60 -3.38
C SER A 20 -3.25 11.10 -4.03
N ALA A 21 -2.51 10.22 -3.34
CA ALA A 21 -1.39 9.49 -3.90
C ALA A 21 -1.82 8.43 -4.93
N ASN A 22 -3.13 8.14 -5.01
CA ASN A 22 -3.68 7.12 -5.89
C ASN A 22 -4.21 7.76 -7.18
N PRO A 23 -3.65 7.43 -8.36
CA PRO A 23 -4.07 8.00 -9.64
C PRO A 23 -5.54 7.73 -10.01
N ALA A 24 -6.18 6.74 -9.39
CA ALA A 24 -7.61 6.48 -9.57
C ALA A 24 -8.50 7.57 -8.94
N PHE A 25 -7.98 8.34 -7.97
CA PHE A 25 -8.72 9.41 -7.30
C PHE A 25 -8.81 10.70 -8.09
N THR A 26 -7.82 11.02 -8.91
CA THR A 26 -7.80 12.26 -9.69
C THR A 26 -8.88 12.31 -10.77
N ARG A 27 -9.47 11.17 -11.14
CA ARG A 27 -10.45 11.08 -12.23
C ARG A 27 -11.90 11.42 -11.85
N ASN A 28 -12.30 11.28 -10.58
CA ASN A 28 -13.73 11.29 -10.21
C ASN A 28 -14.18 12.33 -9.18
N PHE A 29 -13.31 13.24 -8.72
CA PHE A 29 -13.69 14.21 -7.67
C PHE A 29 -14.45 15.47 -8.17
N GLY A 30 -14.97 15.47 -9.39
CA GLY A 30 -15.73 16.59 -9.96
C GLY A 30 -17.24 16.53 -9.76
N THR A 31 -17.79 15.46 -9.21
CA THR A 31 -19.24 15.33 -8.98
C THR A 31 -19.61 15.70 -7.56
N SER A 32 -20.61 16.55 -7.40
CA SER A 32 -21.20 16.88 -6.10
C SER A 32 -21.89 15.62 -5.54
N TYR A 33 -21.31 15.02 -4.49
CA TYR A 33 -21.90 13.84 -3.84
C TYR A 33 -23.02 14.17 -2.85
N GLY A 34 -23.54 15.41 -2.87
CA GLY A 34 -24.61 15.89 -1.98
C GLY A 34 -25.94 15.12 -2.06
N ASP A 35 -26.18 14.45 -3.20
CA ASP A 35 -27.46 13.77 -3.48
C ASP A 35 -27.48 12.27 -3.12
N ILE A 36 -26.39 11.73 -2.57
CA ILE A 36 -26.32 10.31 -2.19
C ILE A 36 -27.08 10.11 -0.86
N PRO A 37 -28.04 9.17 -0.78
CA PRO A 37 -28.71 8.81 0.47
C PRO A 37 -27.67 8.43 1.55
N ILE A 38 -27.94 8.80 2.81
CA ILE A 38 -27.05 8.54 3.94
C ILE A 38 -26.70 7.05 4.06
N SER A 39 -27.64 6.15 3.75
CA SER A 39 -27.45 4.69 3.76
C SER A 39 -26.47 4.17 2.69
N GLU A 40 -26.21 4.96 1.65
CA GLU A 40 -25.31 4.61 0.55
C GLU A 40 -23.95 5.34 0.60
N ARG A 41 -23.70 6.07 1.70
CA ARG A 41 -22.43 6.74 1.94
C ARG A 41 -21.40 5.82 2.58
N MET A 42 -20.15 6.09 2.28
CA MET A 42 -18.99 5.47 2.91
C MET A 42 -18.96 5.79 4.42
N THR A 43 -18.63 4.78 5.22
CA THR A 43 -18.45 4.90 6.67
C THR A 43 -17.07 4.39 7.08
N LEU A 44 -16.51 4.92 8.18
CA LEU A 44 -15.27 4.41 8.76
C LEU A 44 -15.40 2.94 9.17
N ASP A 45 -16.49 2.60 9.87
CA ASP A 45 -16.75 1.23 10.32
C ASP A 45 -16.89 0.27 9.13
N GLY A 46 -17.52 0.72 8.05
CA GLY A 46 -17.64 -0.06 6.82
C GLY A 46 -16.27 -0.35 6.19
N ALA A 47 -15.38 0.64 6.13
CA ALA A 47 -14.02 0.45 5.62
C ALA A 47 -13.19 -0.47 6.52
N VAL A 48 -13.28 -0.31 7.84
CA VAL A 48 -12.61 -1.19 8.83
C VAL A 48 -13.08 -2.64 8.69
N ASN A 49 -14.39 -2.87 8.60
CA ASN A 49 -14.96 -4.21 8.43
C ASN A 49 -14.47 -4.86 7.13
N LYS A 50 -14.42 -4.11 6.02
CA LYS A 50 -13.94 -4.61 4.73
C LYS A 50 -12.44 -4.89 4.76
N THR A 51 -11.66 -4.06 5.45
CA THR A 51 -10.23 -4.33 5.70
C THR A 51 -10.06 -5.63 6.49
N GLY A 52 -10.86 -5.85 7.54
CA GLY A 52 -10.85 -7.10 8.30
C GLY A 52 -11.18 -8.33 7.43
N ILE A 53 -12.15 -8.21 6.52
CA ILE A 53 -12.48 -9.28 5.56
C ILE A 53 -11.30 -9.56 4.63
N LEU A 54 -10.68 -8.51 4.05
CA LEU A 54 -9.54 -8.67 3.16
C LEU A 54 -8.33 -9.28 3.88
N LEU A 55 -8.04 -8.86 5.10
CA LEU A 55 -6.99 -9.44 5.93
C LEU A 55 -7.26 -10.92 6.22
N SER A 56 -8.49 -11.28 6.56
CA SER A 56 -8.86 -12.68 6.83
C SER A 56 -8.68 -13.55 5.58
N LEU A 57 -9.08 -13.05 4.41
CA LEU A 57 -8.86 -13.73 3.12
C LEU A 57 -7.37 -13.87 2.79
N CYS A 58 -6.58 -12.84 3.08
CA CYS A 58 -5.13 -12.87 2.90
C CYS A 58 -4.48 -13.91 3.80
N PHE A 59 -4.85 -13.98 5.09
CA PHE A 59 -4.35 -15.01 5.99
C PHE A 59 -4.75 -16.42 5.55
N GLY A 60 -6.00 -16.62 5.10
CA GLY A 60 -6.45 -17.88 4.51
C GLY A 60 -5.63 -18.26 3.27
N GLY A 61 -5.39 -17.29 2.39
CA GLY A 61 -4.50 -17.44 1.25
C GLY A 61 -3.07 -17.78 1.66
N ALA A 62 -2.53 -17.10 2.68
CA ALA A 62 -1.18 -17.34 3.19
C ALA A 62 -1.01 -18.76 3.74
N PHE A 63 -2.04 -19.28 4.43
CA PHE A 63 -2.05 -20.67 4.85
C PHE A 63 -1.99 -21.65 3.67
N ILE A 64 -2.74 -21.39 2.58
CA ILE A 64 -2.69 -22.18 1.35
C ILE A 64 -1.30 -22.11 0.71
N GLY A 65 -0.75 -20.91 0.53
CA GLY A 65 0.57 -20.69 -0.08
C GLY A 65 1.73 -21.29 0.73
N TRP A 66 1.61 -21.31 2.05
CA TRP A 66 2.57 -21.97 2.94
C TRP A 66 2.60 -23.50 2.72
N ASN A 67 1.45 -24.12 2.53
CA ASN A 67 1.34 -25.55 2.32
C ASN A 67 1.59 -25.99 0.85
N ILE A 68 1.32 -25.08 -0.10
CA ILE A 68 1.45 -25.35 -1.54
C ILE A 68 2.29 -24.24 -2.19
N PRO A 69 3.62 -24.20 -1.97
CA PRO A 69 4.47 -23.11 -2.43
C PRO A 69 4.56 -22.98 -3.96
N GLN A 70 4.18 -24.01 -4.71
CA GLN A 70 4.13 -24.00 -6.19
C GLN A 70 3.14 -22.96 -6.72
N LEU A 71 2.10 -22.59 -5.92
CA LEU A 71 1.12 -21.59 -6.27
C LEU A 71 1.66 -20.15 -6.14
N MET A 72 2.84 -19.93 -5.55
CA MET A 72 3.40 -18.60 -5.27
C MET A 72 3.50 -17.74 -6.53
N LEU A 73 4.13 -18.25 -7.60
CA LEU A 73 4.32 -17.48 -8.83
C LEU A 73 3.01 -17.21 -9.58
N PRO A 74 2.14 -18.22 -9.84
CA PRO A 74 0.82 -17.94 -10.42
C PRO A 74 0.01 -16.95 -9.60
N ALA A 75 0.00 -17.06 -8.28
CA ALA A 75 -0.74 -16.17 -7.40
C ALA A 75 -0.21 -14.73 -7.42
N MET A 76 1.12 -14.55 -7.49
CA MET A 76 1.74 -13.25 -7.68
C MET A 76 1.26 -12.57 -8.97
N LEU A 77 1.27 -13.29 -10.09
CA LEU A 77 0.83 -12.74 -11.39
C LEU A 77 -0.66 -12.42 -11.40
N ILE A 78 -1.51 -13.31 -10.88
CA ILE A 78 -2.95 -13.09 -10.76
C ILE A 78 -3.21 -11.88 -9.86
N GLY A 79 -2.54 -11.80 -8.70
CA GLY A 79 -2.67 -10.67 -7.78
C GLY A 79 -2.23 -9.36 -8.41
N PHE A 80 -1.13 -9.35 -9.18
CA PHE A 80 -0.69 -8.16 -9.91
C PHE A 80 -1.74 -7.69 -10.94
N VAL A 81 -2.29 -8.61 -11.74
CA VAL A 81 -3.35 -8.29 -12.70
C VAL A 81 -4.60 -7.76 -11.99
N LEU A 82 -5.01 -8.38 -10.89
CA LEU A 82 -6.16 -7.93 -10.09
C LEU A 82 -5.93 -6.54 -9.49
N ALA A 83 -4.72 -6.23 -9.03
CA ALA A 83 -4.35 -4.89 -8.57
C ALA A 83 -4.48 -3.87 -9.71
N MET A 84 -3.93 -4.17 -10.90
CA MET A 84 -4.05 -3.30 -12.07
C MET A 84 -5.52 -3.08 -12.46
N VAL A 85 -6.31 -4.15 -12.49
CA VAL A 85 -7.75 -4.06 -12.76
C VAL A 85 -8.45 -3.18 -11.72
N THR A 86 -8.14 -3.34 -10.44
CA THR A 86 -8.77 -2.56 -9.35
C THR A 86 -8.38 -1.08 -9.42
N ILE A 87 -7.12 -0.76 -9.75
CA ILE A 87 -6.61 0.61 -9.84
C ILE A 87 -7.13 1.33 -11.08
N PHE A 88 -7.10 0.66 -12.25
CA PHE A 88 -7.41 1.33 -13.53
C PHE A 88 -8.87 1.23 -13.96
N ARG A 89 -9.63 0.32 -13.37
CA ARG A 89 -11.06 0.18 -13.62
C ARG A 89 -11.87 1.10 -12.69
N SER A 90 -13.19 1.15 -12.89
CA SER A 90 -14.08 1.91 -12.02
C SER A 90 -14.00 1.41 -10.56
N PRO A 91 -13.81 2.30 -9.57
CA PRO A 91 -13.78 1.95 -8.14
C PRO A 91 -15.02 1.18 -7.65
N ALA A 92 -16.16 1.35 -8.34
CA ALA A 92 -17.40 0.62 -8.04
C ALA A 92 -17.25 -0.91 -8.13
N LYS A 93 -16.25 -1.41 -8.86
CA LYS A 93 -15.98 -2.85 -9.00
C LYS A 93 -14.96 -3.37 -7.98
N ALA A 94 -14.42 -2.51 -7.12
CA ALA A 94 -13.47 -2.92 -6.09
C ALA A 94 -14.03 -4.00 -5.15
N GLY A 95 -15.35 -3.99 -4.89
CA GLY A 95 -16.00 -5.01 -4.08
C GLY A 95 -15.86 -6.45 -4.60
N SER A 96 -15.68 -6.64 -5.91
CA SER A 96 -15.44 -7.98 -6.50
C SER A 96 -13.96 -8.28 -6.70
N THR A 97 -13.12 -7.29 -7.00
CA THR A 97 -11.71 -7.51 -7.30
C THR A 97 -10.82 -7.53 -6.07
N ALA A 98 -11.12 -6.73 -5.05
CA ALA A 98 -10.32 -6.65 -3.82
C ALA A 98 -10.29 -7.97 -3.02
N PRO A 99 -11.39 -8.72 -2.83
CA PRO A 99 -11.32 -10.02 -2.17
C PRO A 99 -10.47 -11.04 -2.92
N LEU A 100 -10.58 -11.09 -4.25
CA LEU A 100 -9.76 -11.97 -5.07
C LEU A 100 -8.29 -11.59 -5.03
N TYR A 101 -8.00 -10.27 -5.05
CA TYR A 101 -6.66 -9.75 -4.85
C TYR A 101 -6.08 -10.17 -3.50
N ALA A 102 -6.84 -9.99 -2.41
CA ALA A 102 -6.40 -10.35 -1.06
C ALA A 102 -6.06 -11.84 -0.94
N LEU A 103 -6.91 -12.71 -1.50
CA LEU A 103 -6.67 -14.15 -1.51
C LEU A 103 -5.41 -14.51 -2.33
N SER A 104 -5.29 -13.97 -3.55
CA SER A 104 -4.13 -14.22 -4.42
C SER A 104 -2.83 -13.72 -3.79
N GLN A 105 -2.83 -12.52 -3.25
CA GLN A 105 -1.67 -11.96 -2.57
C GLN A 105 -1.34 -12.73 -1.29
N GLY A 106 -2.37 -13.22 -0.57
CA GLY A 106 -2.16 -14.11 0.57
C GLY A 106 -1.38 -15.37 0.17
N ILE A 107 -1.81 -16.06 -0.90
CA ILE A 107 -1.11 -17.25 -1.41
C ILE A 107 0.35 -16.93 -1.77
N PHE A 108 0.59 -15.80 -2.43
CA PHE A 108 1.94 -15.33 -2.71
C PHE A 108 2.75 -15.08 -1.44
N LEU A 109 2.18 -14.36 -0.46
CA LEU A 109 2.83 -14.06 0.81
C LEU A 109 3.15 -15.31 1.63
N GLY A 110 2.26 -16.31 1.64
CA GLY A 110 2.51 -17.59 2.30
C GLY A 110 3.70 -18.33 1.68
N GLY A 111 3.74 -18.41 0.35
CA GLY A 111 4.85 -19.06 -0.37
C GLY A 111 6.19 -18.35 -0.18
N ILE A 112 6.23 -17.02 -0.33
CA ILE A 112 7.48 -16.26 -0.14
C ILE A 112 7.94 -16.30 1.32
N SER A 113 7.02 -16.27 2.29
CA SER A 113 7.35 -16.38 3.71
C SER A 113 7.99 -17.74 4.03
N LEU A 114 7.48 -18.82 3.45
CA LEU A 114 8.07 -20.16 3.60
C LEU A 114 9.50 -20.21 3.05
N VAL A 115 9.77 -19.57 1.90
CA VAL A 115 11.13 -19.51 1.33
C VAL A 115 12.09 -18.80 2.30
N PHE A 116 11.69 -17.66 2.87
CA PHE A 116 12.53 -16.96 3.85
C PHE A 116 12.63 -17.70 5.18
N GLU A 117 11.55 -18.33 5.64
CA GLU A 117 11.53 -19.10 6.89
C GLU A 117 12.47 -20.31 6.85
N SER A 118 12.57 -20.97 5.68
CA SER A 118 13.49 -22.10 5.48
C SER A 118 14.98 -21.71 5.58
N GLN A 119 15.30 -20.46 5.24
CA GLN A 119 16.66 -19.92 5.34
C GLN A 119 16.93 -19.27 6.71
N TYR A 120 15.92 -18.63 7.28
CA TYR A 120 16.03 -17.85 8.51
C TYR A 120 14.85 -18.17 9.46
N PRO A 121 14.93 -19.22 10.24
CA PRO A 121 13.82 -19.65 11.12
C PRO A 121 13.29 -18.53 12.01
N GLY A 122 11.96 -18.36 12.06
CA GLY A 122 11.25 -17.35 12.83
C GLY A 122 11.17 -15.97 12.15
N ILE A 123 11.66 -15.81 10.91
CA ILE A 123 11.65 -14.51 10.23
C ILE A 123 10.23 -14.06 9.83
N ALA A 124 9.38 -15.00 9.40
CA ALA A 124 8.03 -14.70 8.97
C ALA A 124 7.18 -14.15 10.11
N ILE A 125 7.22 -14.76 11.28
CA ILE A 125 6.48 -14.28 12.45
C ILE A 125 7.01 -12.93 12.95
N GLN A 126 8.32 -12.69 12.86
CA GLN A 126 8.91 -11.40 13.23
C GLN A 126 8.48 -10.30 12.25
N ALA A 127 8.51 -10.56 10.93
CA ALA A 127 8.03 -9.62 9.94
C ALA A 127 6.54 -9.28 10.15
N LEU A 128 5.72 -10.29 10.42
CA LEU A 128 4.30 -10.13 10.71
C LEU A 128 4.07 -9.27 11.97
N ALA A 129 4.75 -9.58 13.07
CA ALA A 129 4.65 -8.83 14.31
C ALA A 129 5.08 -7.36 14.14
N LEU A 130 6.17 -7.10 13.41
CA LEU A 130 6.63 -5.75 13.11
C LEU A 130 5.62 -5.01 12.22
N THR A 131 5.07 -5.65 11.19
CA THR A 131 4.07 -5.03 10.30
C THR A 131 2.84 -4.58 11.08
N PHE A 132 2.26 -5.45 11.90
CA PHE A 132 1.09 -5.10 12.72
C PHE A 132 1.45 -4.13 13.87
N GLY A 133 2.64 -4.22 14.42
CA GLY A 133 3.16 -3.27 15.41
C GLY A 133 3.25 -1.86 14.83
N ILE A 134 3.82 -1.72 13.63
CA ILE A 134 3.90 -0.44 12.91
C ILE A 134 2.49 0.08 12.57
N LEU A 135 1.60 -0.78 12.02
CA LEU A 135 0.23 -0.41 11.72
C LEU A 135 -0.48 0.17 12.95
N THR A 136 -0.41 -0.55 14.08
CA THR A 136 -1.08 -0.14 15.33
C THR A 136 -0.49 1.17 15.87
N SER A 137 0.83 1.28 15.87
CA SER A 137 1.53 2.50 16.34
C SER A 137 1.17 3.72 15.48
N LEU A 138 1.19 3.57 14.15
CA LEU A 138 0.84 4.66 13.24
C LEU A 138 -0.63 5.04 13.32
N LEU A 139 -1.52 4.06 13.47
CA LEU A 139 -2.95 4.33 13.68
C LEU A 139 -3.18 5.10 14.99
N PHE A 140 -2.45 4.77 16.05
CA PHE A 140 -2.48 5.51 17.31
C PHE A 140 -1.95 6.93 17.14
N CYS A 141 -0.80 7.12 16.50
CA CYS A 141 -0.22 8.43 16.22
C CYS A 141 -1.12 9.29 15.31
N TYR A 142 -1.80 8.69 14.36
CA TYR A 142 -2.75 9.35 13.50
C TYR A 142 -3.99 9.81 14.29
N LYS A 143 -4.61 8.92 15.06
CA LYS A 143 -5.78 9.23 15.89
C LYS A 143 -5.49 10.27 17.00
N SER A 144 -4.28 10.27 17.54
CA SER A 144 -3.86 11.27 18.56
C SER A 144 -3.45 12.60 17.95
N GLY A 145 -3.47 12.76 16.63
CA GLY A 145 -3.07 13.99 15.95
C GLY A 145 -1.56 14.29 15.99
N LEU A 146 -0.74 13.31 16.41
CA LEU A 146 0.73 13.44 16.38
C LEU A 146 1.28 13.49 14.95
N ILE A 147 0.61 12.81 14.01
CA ILE A 147 0.96 12.83 12.59
C ILE A 147 -0.24 13.38 11.83
N LEU A 148 -0.05 14.54 11.22
CA LEU A 148 -1.06 15.17 10.38
C LEU A 148 -0.62 15.09 8.91
N PRO A 149 -1.46 14.54 8.02
CA PRO A 149 -1.16 14.40 6.59
C PRO A 149 -1.31 15.74 5.86
N THR A 150 -0.38 16.65 6.11
CA THR A 150 -0.33 17.96 5.42
C THR A 150 -0.09 17.77 3.92
N GLN A 151 -0.42 18.78 3.11
CA GLN A 151 -0.18 18.73 1.65
C GLN A 151 1.28 18.47 1.31
N ASN A 152 2.21 19.11 2.04
CA ASN A 152 3.64 18.89 1.84
C ASN A 152 4.07 17.46 2.19
N PHE A 153 3.52 16.89 3.28
CA PHE A 153 3.74 15.50 3.66
C PHE A 153 3.25 14.53 2.58
N ARG A 154 2.03 14.74 2.05
CA ARG A 154 1.47 13.93 0.95
C ARG A 154 2.37 13.99 -0.29
N LEU A 155 2.80 15.19 -0.72
CA LEU A 155 3.66 15.38 -1.90
C LEU A 155 5.04 14.71 -1.71
N MET A 156 5.66 14.88 -0.55
CA MET A 156 6.93 14.24 -0.21
C MET A 156 6.82 12.71 -0.31
N LEU A 157 5.78 12.13 0.29
CA LEU A 157 5.57 10.68 0.29
C LEU A 157 5.28 10.13 -1.11
N VAL A 158 4.43 10.79 -1.89
CA VAL A 158 4.14 10.40 -3.28
C VAL A 158 5.42 10.43 -4.12
N SER A 159 6.25 11.46 -3.96
CA SER A 159 7.53 11.57 -4.66
C SER A 159 8.50 10.46 -4.25
N ALA A 160 8.56 10.14 -2.94
CA ALA A 160 9.39 9.04 -2.42
C ALA A 160 8.93 7.68 -2.95
N ILE A 161 7.62 7.40 -2.93
CA ILE A 161 7.04 6.16 -3.49
C ILE A 161 7.36 6.05 -4.99
N GLY A 162 7.19 7.15 -5.75
CA GLY A 162 7.53 7.20 -7.17
C GLY A 162 9.02 6.93 -7.43
N GLY A 163 9.91 7.50 -6.61
CA GLY A 163 11.34 7.24 -6.67
C GLY A 163 11.69 5.78 -6.37
N ILE A 164 11.10 5.18 -5.34
CA ILE A 164 11.28 3.76 -5.01
C ILE A 164 10.75 2.87 -6.13
N PHE A 165 9.58 3.19 -6.70
CA PHE A 165 9.03 2.45 -7.84
C PHE A 165 9.98 2.47 -9.05
N LEU A 166 10.49 3.65 -9.43
CA LEU A 166 11.45 3.78 -10.53
C LEU A 166 12.73 3.00 -10.25
N LEU A 167 13.23 3.03 -9.03
CA LEU A 167 14.41 2.31 -8.59
C LEU A 167 14.23 0.78 -8.71
N TYR A 168 13.08 0.25 -8.31
CA TYR A 168 12.76 -1.17 -8.49
C TYR A 168 12.52 -1.54 -9.96
N LEU A 169 11.89 -0.65 -10.73
CA LEU A 169 11.69 -0.85 -12.15
C LEU A 169 13.02 -0.93 -12.91
N VAL A 170 13.96 -0.02 -12.61
CA VAL A 170 15.31 -0.06 -13.19
C VAL A 170 16.04 -1.35 -12.80
N ASN A 171 16.00 -1.73 -11.52
CA ASN A 171 16.58 -2.98 -11.06
C ASN A 171 15.98 -4.21 -11.75
N PHE A 172 14.66 -4.20 -11.94
CA PHE A 172 13.94 -5.27 -12.65
C PHE A 172 14.38 -5.35 -14.12
N ILE A 173 14.45 -4.21 -14.82
CA ILE A 173 14.91 -4.17 -16.22
C ILE A 173 16.37 -4.65 -16.31
N MET A 174 17.26 -4.18 -15.44
CA MET A 174 18.66 -4.60 -15.41
C MET A 174 18.81 -6.10 -15.16
N SER A 175 17.92 -6.73 -14.41
CA SER A 175 17.97 -8.17 -14.14
C SER A 175 17.81 -9.03 -15.40
N PHE A 176 17.10 -8.53 -16.43
CA PHE A 176 17.03 -9.21 -17.74
C PHE A 176 18.37 -9.21 -18.50
N PHE A 177 19.24 -8.26 -18.20
CA PHE A 177 20.59 -8.17 -18.77
C PHE A 177 21.66 -8.84 -17.89
N GLY A 178 21.24 -9.63 -16.90
CA GLY A 178 22.13 -10.33 -15.98
C GLY A 178 22.82 -9.41 -14.95
N SER A 179 22.41 -8.16 -14.85
CA SER A 179 22.94 -7.18 -13.89
C SER A 179 21.87 -6.80 -12.87
N THR A 180 22.30 -6.44 -11.65
CA THR A 180 21.40 -5.92 -10.61
C THR A 180 22.06 -4.75 -9.90
N LEU A 181 21.23 -3.88 -9.32
CA LEU A 181 21.74 -2.75 -8.53
C LEU A 181 22.24 -3.27 -7.17
N SER A 182 23.56 -3.44 -7.05
CA SER A 182 24.20 -4.02 -5.85
C SER A 182 23.83 -3.29 -4.56
N PHE A 183 23.61 -1.97 -4.61
CA PHE A 183 23.22 -1.18 -3.44
C PHE A 183 21.79 -1.46 -2.95
N ILE A 184 20.96 -2.20 -3.74
CA ILE A 184 19.63 -2.66 -3.32
C ILE A 184 19.64 -4.14 -2.98
N THR A 185 20.38 -4.95 -3.76
CA THR A 185 20.30 -6.41 -3.71
C THR A 185 21.33 -7.04 -2.79
N SER A 186 22.43 -6.35 -2.49
CA SER A 186 23.49 -6.86 -1.61
C SER A 186 23.10 -6.81 -0.12
N ASN A 187 23.92 -7.46 0.71
CA ASN A 187 23.80 -7.42 2.17
C ASN A 187 24.76 -6.39 2.81
N SER A 188 25.18 -5.39 2.02
CA SER A 188 26.07 -4.32 2.50
C SER A 188 25.36 -3.40 3.50
N PRO A 189 26.09 -2.70 4.39
CA PRO A 189 25.51 -1.72 5.32
C PRO A 189 24.69 -0.65 4.60
N MET A 190 25.14 -0.22 3.42
CA MET A 190 24.43 0.75 2.58
C MET A 190 23.08 0.20 2.10
N SER A 191 23.04 -1.06 1.64
CA SER A 191 21.80 -1.71 1.21
C SER A 191 20.81 -1.90 2.35
N ILE A 192 21.28 -2.19 3.56
CA ILE A 192 20.43 -2.28 4.76
C ILE A 192 19.87 -0.90 5.10
N GLY A 193 20.68 0.16 5.06
CA GLY A 193 20.22 1.53 5.29
C GLY A 193 19.15 1.97 4.29
N ILE A 194 19.33 1.67 3.01
CA ILE A 194 18.32 1.94 1.97
C ILE A 194 17.02 1.15 2.26
N SER A 195 17.13 -0.14 2.60
CA SER A 195 15.96 -0.95 2.95
C SER A 195 15.22 -0.38 4.16
N PHE A 196 15.93 0.15 5.15
CA PHE A 196 15.32 0.80 6.31
C PHE A 196 14.54 2.07 5.92
N ILE A 197 15.09 2.89 5.01
CA ILE A 197 14.40 4.07 4.47
C ILE A 197 13.14 3.64 3.72
N ILE A 198 13.22 2.59 2.89
CA ILE A 198 12.06 2.09 2.12
C ILE A 198 10.96 1.58 3.07
N VAL A 199 11.32 0.84 4.12
CA VAL A 199 10.37 0.42 5.17
C VAL A 199 9.73 1.64 5.83
N GLY A 200 10.50 2.69 6.12
CA GLY A 200 9.97 3.95 6.67
C GLY A 200 8.95 4.62 5.73
N VAL A 201 9.26 4.70 4.44
CA VAL A 201 8.33 5.25 3.44
C VAL A 201 7.07 4.39 3.31
N ALA A 202 7.20 3.06 3.25
CA ALA A 202 6.07 2.14 3.20
C ALA A 202 5.19 2.26 4.46
N ALA A 203 5.79 2.37 5.64
CA ALA A 203 5.08 2.61 6.88
C ALA A 203 4.30 3.92 6.86
N LEU A 204 4.96 5.03 6.50
CA LEU A 204 4.31 6.34 6.44
C LEU A 204 3.19 6.40 5.38
N SER A 205 3.21 5.54 4.36
CA SER A 205 2.14 5.44 3.37
C SER A 205 0.81 4.98 3.98
N LEU A 206 0.84 4.21 5.08
CA LEU A 206 -0.37 3.84 5.83
C LEU A 206 -1.13 5.06 6.36
N VAL A 207 -0.40 6.13 6.69
CA VAL A 207 -1.03 7.39 7.15
C VAL A 207 -1.87 8.01 6.03
N LEU A 208 -1.41 7.90 4.77
CA LEU A 208 -2.19 8.37 3.62
C LEU A 208 -3.43 7.51 3.37
N ASP A 209 -3.34 6.20 3.64
CA ASP A 209 -4.49 5.30 3.52
C ASP A 209 -5.55 5.60 4.61
N PHE A 210 -5.11 5.87 5.85
CA PHE A 210 -6.02 6.27 6.94
C PHE A 210 -6.73 7.58 6.61
N ASP A 211 -5.96 8.59 6.22
CA ASP A 211 -6.45 9.90 5.83
C ASP A 211 -7.44 9.83 4.64
N PHE A 212 -7.15 8.97 3.68
CA PHE A 212 -8.07 8.72 2.57
C PHE A 212 -9.41 8.14 3.02
N ILE A 213 -9.38 7.14 3.92
CA ILE A 213 -10.59 6.50 4.45
C ILE A 213 -11.41 7.50 5.25
N GLU A 214 -10.77 8.30 6.10
CA GLU A 214 -11.41 9.33 6.94
C GLU A 214 -12.01 10.45 6.07
N GLU A 215 -11.21 11.05 5.18
CA GLU A 215 -11.66 12.10 4.26
C GLU A 215 -12.81 11.61 3.35
N GLY A 216 -12.76 10.34 2.94
CA GLY A 216 -13.81 9.70 2.14
C GLY A 216 -15.12 9.56 2.89
N ALA A 217 -15.07 9.16 4.16
CA ALA A 217 -16.24 9.04 5.02
C ALA A 217 -16.84 10.43 5.35
N GLU A 218 -16.00 11.42 5.68
CA GLU A 218 -16.43 12.80 5.95
C GLU A 218 -17.12 13.45 4.75
N LYS A 219 -16.59 13.23 3.54
CA LYS A 219 -17.16 13.75 2.29
C LYS A 219 -18.39 12.99 1.83
N GLY A 220 -18.76 11.90 2.50
CA GLY A 220 -19.90 11.06 2.13
C GLY A 220 -19.72 10.41 0.77
N LEU A 221 -18.53 9.91 0.45
CA LEU A 221 -18.29 9.18 -0.79
C LEU A 221 -19.22 7.96 -0.89
N PRO A 222 -19.49 7.41 -2.09
CA PRO A 222 -20.31 6.24 -2.26
C PRO A 222 -19.79 5.02 -1.49
N LYS A 223 -20.68 4.17 -0.98
CA LYS A 223 -20.38 3.00 -0.15
C LYS A 223 -19.38 2.01 -0.75
N TYR A 224 -19.32 1.89 -2.08
CA TYR A 224 -18.32 1.02 -2.73
C TYR A 224 -16.89 1.48 -2.48
N MET A 225 -16.66 2.76 -2.12
CA MET A 225 -15.34 3.29 -1.80
C MET A 225 -14.76 2.69 -0.50
N GLU A 226 -15.58 2.11 0.36
CA GLU A 226 -15.10 1.33 1.51
C GLU A 226 -14.24 0.14 1.06
N TRP A 227 -14.62 -0.57 -0.02
CA TRP A 227 -13.81 -1.64 -0.60
C TRP A 227 -12.52 -1.13 -1.22
N TYR A 228 -12.59 0.04 -1.82
CA TYR A 228 -11.42 0.64 -2.46
C TYR A 228 -10.40 1.15 -1.42
N GLY A 229 -10.86 1.78 -0.33
CA GLY A 229 -10.01 2.17 0.80
C GLY A 229 -9.40 0.96 1.50
N ALA A 230 -10.18 -0.09 1.73
CA ALA A 230 -9.69 -1.35 2.28
C ALA A 230 -8.65 -2.02 1.38
N PHE A 231 -8.84 -1.98 0.04
CA PHE A 231 -7.86 -2.46 -0.93
C PHE A 231 -6.55 -1.66 -0.89
N SER A 232 -6.62 -0.32 -0.82
CA SER A 232 -5.43 0.54 -0.72
C SER A 232 -4.62 0.21 0.53
N LEU A 233 -5.27 0.19 1.69
CA LEU A 233 -4.62 -0.16 2.96
C LEU A 233 -4.00 -1.56 2.94
N MET A 234 -4.71 -2.54 2.35
CA MET A 234 -4.20 -3.90 2.21
C MET A 234 -2.96 -3.96 1.31
N ALA A 235 -2.95 -3.25 0.18
CA ALA A 235 -1.81 -3.21 -0.73
C ALA A 235 -0.57 -2.61 -0.06
N THR A 236 -0.74 -1.54 0.71
CA THR A 236 0.33 -0.91 1.49
C THR A 236 0.86 -1.84 2.59
N LEU A 237 -0.01 -2.56 3.29
CA LEU A 237 0.39 -3.55 4.30
C LEU A 237 1.19 -4.71 3.70
N ILE A 238 0.80 -5.21 2.54
CA ILE A 238 1.54 -6.25 1.80
C ILE A 238 2.93 -5.73 1.43
N TRP A 239 3.01 -4.53 0.87
CA TRP A 239 4.31 -3.92 0.55
C TRP A 239 5.19 -3.76 1.79
N LEU A 240 4.65 -3.20 2.88
CA LEU A 240 5.37 -3.05 4.14
C LEU A 240 5.90 -4.39 4.68
N TYR A 241 5.05 -5.43 4.67
CA TYR A 241 5.45 -6.77 5.11
C TYR A 241 6.64 -7.30 4.28
N LEU A 242 6.58 -7.20 2.96
CA LEU A 242 7.64 -7.65 2.07
C LEU A 242 8.96 -6.89 2.28
N GLU A 243 8.89 -5.58 2.51
CA GLU A 243 10.08 -4.79 2.80
C GLU A 243 10.70 -5.12 4.14
N ILE A 244 9.87 -5.34 5.18
CA ILE A 244 10.34 -5.80 6.50
C ILE A 244 10.97 -7.19 6.38
N LEU A 245 10.33 -8.12 5.68
CA LEU A 245 10.86 -9.47 5.46
C LEU A 245 12.23 -9.42 4.77
N ARG A 246 12.35 -8.60 3.74
CA ARG A 246 13.62 -8.37 3.02
C ARG A 246 14.68 -7.73 3.90
N LEU A 247 14.31 -6.72 4.68
CA LEU A 247 15.22 -6.03 5.61
C LEU A 247 15.75 -7.01 6.68
N LEU A 248 14.87 -7.79 7.29
CA LEU A 248 15.26 -8.80 8.30
C LEU A 248 16.19 -9.86 7.71
N ALA A 249 15.90 -10.33 6.47
CA ALA A 249 16.77 -11.28 5.79
C ALA A 249 18.18 -10.71 5.55
N LYS A 250 18.29 -9.45 5.10
CA LYS A 250 19.59 -8.78 4.91
C LYS A 250 20.37 -8.64 6.23
N ILE A 251 19.69 -8.36 7.33
CA ILE A 251 20.31 -8.24 8.65
C ILE A 251 20.83 -9.61 9.13
N ARG A 252 20.05 -10.69 8.91
CA ARG A 252 20.41 -12.05 9.36
C ARG A 252 21.44 -12.75 8.47
N SER A 253 21.59 -12.33 7.21
CA SER A 253 22.56 -12.89 6.27
C SER A 253 23.95 -12.30 6.42
N ARG A 254 24.17 -11.45 7.40
CA ARG A 254 25.44 -10.79 7.72
C ARG A 254 26.19 -11.52 8.82
#